data_357f370ff11162543e75b188b6db284e
#
_entry.id   357f370ff11162543e75b188b6db284e
#
_cell.length_a   1.000
_cell.length_b   1.000
_cell.length_c   1.000
_cell.angle_alpha   90.00
_cell.angle_beta   90.00
_cell.angle_gamma   90.00
#
_symmetry.space_group_name_H-M   'P 1'
#
loop_
_entity.id
_entity.type
_entity.pdbx_description
1 polymer ?
#
loop_
_entity_poly.entity_id
_entity_poly.type
_entity_poly.pdbx_seq_one_letter_code
_entity_poly.pdbx_strand_id
1 'polypeptide(L)'
;MMDVEKNPYADIIHLPHHKAANRPHMSLYDRAAQFSPFAALTGFDGVIAETARLTDRKVELSESEKILLDQKLTLIDDVIQDGHHPEVTVVFFVADLLKEGGEYQEYTGKVRKVDAVERTIVFLAANGRSAGKKVLIDDVMEIHGELVDYIHLYPALFFYRHDHPPPAKRV
;
A
#
# COMPACT_ATOMS: atom_id res chain seq x y z
N MET A 1 34.08 2.40 -16.46
CA MET A 1 33.67 2.95 -17.75
C MET A 1 32.49 2.12 -18.17
N MET A 2 31.27 2.61 -17.97
CA MET A 2 30.06 1.87 -18.38
C MET A 2 29.90 2.02 -19.87
N ASP A 3 29.86 0.92 -20.59
CA ASP A 3 29.52 0.90 -22.01
C ASP A 3 28.11 1.47 -22.18
N VAL A 4 28.04 2.62 -22.84
CA VAL A 4 26.77 3.18 -23.30
C VAL A 4 26.21 2.20 -24.33
N GLU A 5 25.16 1.47 -23.93
CA GLU A 5 24.47 0.51 -24.79
C GLU A 5 24.12 1.18 -26.11
N LYS A 6 24.81 0.77 -27.19
CA LYS A 6 24.70 1.40 -28.50
C LYS A 6 23.29 1.13 -29.01
N ASN A 7 22.46 2.19 -29.06
CA ASN A 7 21.09 2.09 -29.56
C ASN A 7 21.09 1.41 -30.93
N PRO A 8 20.52 0.21 -31.10
CA PRO A 8 20.54 -0.55 -32.36
C PRO A 8 19.83 0.17 -33.52
N TYR A 9 19.09 1.23 -33.24
CA TYR A 9 18.32 2.01 -34.21
C TYR A 9 18.89 3.41 -34.45
N ALA A 10 20.14 3.67 -34.01
CA ALA A 10 20.76 4.98 -34.11
C ALA A 10 20.90 5.49 -35.57
N ASP A 11 20.98 4.57 -36.52
CA ASP A 11 21.07 4.84 -37.95
C ASP A 11 19.74 5.22 -38.60
N ILE A 12 18.63 4.79 -38.05
CA ILE A 12 17.29 4.99 -38.64
C ILE A 12 16.42 5.98 -37.86
N ILE A 13 16.77 6.30 -36.61
CA ILE A 13 15.95 7.16 -35.74
C ILE A 13 15.76 8.58 -36.29
N HIS A 14 16.71 9.04 -37.12
CA HIS A 14 16.69 10.38 -37.74
C HIS A 14 16.10 10.39 -39.15
N LEU A 15 15.74 9.20 -39.69
CA LEU A 15 15.15 9.15 -41.01
C LEU A 15 13.73 9.74 -40.98
N PRO A 16 13.36 10.55 -41.98
CA PRO A 16 12.00 11.04 -42.09
C PRO A 16 11.03 9.89 -42.26
N HIS A 17 9.85 9.98 -41.61
CA HIS A 17 8.80 8.99 -41.76
C HIS A 17 8.44 8.79 -43.23
N HIS A 18 8.45 7.54 -43.70
CA HIS A 18 8.09 7.22 -45.08
C HIS A 18 6.66 7.66 -45.40
N LYS A 19 6.49 8.43 -46.46
CA LYS A 19 5.20 8.82 -47.03
C LYS A 19 5.05 8.20 -48.39
N ALA A 20 4.02 7.37 -48.57
CA ALA A 20 3.74 6.77 -49.86
C ALA A 20 3.33 7.88 -50.87
N ALA A 21 4.06 7.96 -52.00
CA ALA A 21 3.81 9.00 -53.00
C ALA A 21 2.44 8.87 -53.68
N ASN A 22 1.93 7.64 -53.81
CA ASN A 22 0.72 7.31 -54.58
C ASN A 22 -0.49 6.97 -53.71
N ARG A 23 -0.43 7.16 -52.39
CA ARG A 23 -1.55 6.90 -51.47
C ARG A 23 -1.71 8.07 -50.51
N PRO A 24 -2.83 8.81 -50.59
CA PRO A 24 -3.14 9.81 -49.58
C PRO A 24 -3.29 9.17 -48.23
N HIS A 25 -2.80 9.84 -47.19
CA HIS A 25 -3.01 9.37 -45.81
C HIS A 25 -4.51 9.40 -45.50
N MET A 26 -4.98 8.37 -44.80
CA MET A 26 -6.34 8.37 -44.27
C MET A 26 -6.56 9.60 -43.37
N SER A 27 -7.69 10.27 -43.55
CA SER A 27 -8.05 11.42 -42.73
C SER A 27 -8.14 11.03 -41.24
N LEU A 28 -7.94 11.99 -40.35
CA LEU A 28 -8.12 11.75 -38.93
C LEU A 28 -9.55 11.30 -38.58
N TYR A 29 -10.54 11.82 -39.33
CA TYR A 29 -11.92 11.43 -39.19
C TYR A 29 -12.19 9.97 -39.59
N ASP A 30 -11.68 9.53 -40.72
CA ASP A 30 -11.82 8.14 -41.17
C ASP A 30 -11.06 7.18 -40.23
N ARG A 31 -9.93 7.60 -39.74
CA ARG A 31 -9.15 6.83 -38.74
C ARG A 31 -9.91 6.70 -37.42
N ALA A 32 -10.56 7.76 -36.95
CA ALA A 32 -11.42 7.73 -35.77
C ALA A 32 -12.68 6.86 -36.02
N ALA A 33 -13.25 6.92 -37.20
CA ALA A 33 -14.42 6.13 -37.57
C ALA A 33 -14.15 4.61 -37.57
N GLN A 34 -12.92 4.16 -37.79
CA GLN A 34 -12.55 2.75 -37.68
C GLN A 34 -12.72 2.19 -36.26
N PHE A 35 -12.62 3.04 -35.24
CA PHE A 35 -12.80 2.66 -33.84
C PHE A 35 -14.24 2.85 -33.35
N SER A 36 -15.09 3.50 -34.14
CA SER A 36 -16.48 3.76 -33.78
C SER A 36 -17.30 2.48 -33.46
N PRO A 37 -17.12 1.34 -34.17
CA PRO A 37 -17.81 0.11 -33.82
C PRO A 37 -17.43 -0.43 -32.43
N PHE A 38 -16.21 -0.20 -31.96
CA PHE A 38 -15.74 -0.63 -30.63
C PHE A 38 -16.40 0.18 -29.53
N ALA A 39 -16.66 1.46 -29.74
CA ALA A 39 -17.38 2.31 -28.78
C ALA A 39 -18.85 1.87 -28.58
N ALA A 40 -19.43 1.14 -29.53
CA ALA A 40 -20.77 0.60 -29.42
C ALA A 40 -20.86 -0.72 -28.64
N LEU A 41 -19.71 -1.34 -28.29
CA LEU A 41 -19.68 -2.57 -27.49
C LEU A 41 -19.93 -2.22 -26.04
N THR A 42 -21.03 -2.70 -25.50
CA THR A 42 -21.36 -2.54 -24.08
C THR A 42 -20.23 -3.10 -23.20
N GLY A 43 -19.65 -2.26 -22.33
CA GLY A 43 -18.57 -2.66 -21.42
C GLY A 43 -17.16 -2.50 -21.98
N PHE A 44 -16.98 -2.11 -23.25
CA PHE A 44 -15.64 -1.94 -23.84
C PHE A 44 -14.83 -0.83 -23.13
N ASP A 45 -15.48 0.28 -22.80
CA ASP A 45 -14.85 1.36 -22.01
C ASP A 45 -14.40 0.88 -20.64
N GLY A 46 -15.18 0.01 -20.00
CA GLY A 46 -14.82 -0.61 -18.71
C GLY A 46 -13.58 -1.51 -18.81
N VAL A 47 -13.48 -2.28 -19.90
CA VAL A 47 -12.30 -3.15 -20.14
C VAL A 47 -11.05 -2.31 -20.40
N ILE A 48 -11.17 -1.23 -21.18
CA ILE A 48 -10.06 -0.30 -21.42
C ILE A 48 -9.63 0.37 -20.11
N ALA A 49 -10.58 0.88 -19.33
CA ALA A 49 -10.30 1.53 -18.04
C ALA A 49 -9.60 0.55 -17.09
N GLU A 50 -10.10 -0.70 -17.00
CA GLU A 50 -9.48 -1.73 -16.18
C GLU A 50 -8.08 -2.12 -16.67
N THR A 51 -7.87 -2.21 -17.99
CA THR A 51 -6.56 -2.50 -18.58
C THR A 51 -5.56 -1.38 -18.27
N ALA A 52 -6.00 -0.14 -18.29
CA ALA A 52 -5.18 1.05 -18.01
C ALA A 52 -4.96 1.28 -16.51
N ARG A 53 -5.77 0.68 -15.62
CA ARG A 53 -5.62 0.81 -14.17
C ARG A 53 -4.28 0.22 -13.72
N LEU A 54 -3.48 1.04 -13.05
CA LEU A 54 -2.20 0.62 -12.49
C LEU A 54 -2.42 -0.02 -11.11
N THR A 55 -1.62 -1.00 -10.81
CA THR A 55 -1.50 -1.64 -9.49
C THR A 55 -0.07 -1.54 -9.02
N ASP A 56 0.11 -1.40 -7.71
CA ASP A 56 1.43 -1.41 -7.07
C ASP A 56 1.85 -2.84 -6.74
N ARG A 57 3.14 -3.06 -6.64
CA ARG A 57 3.67 -4.31 -6.09
C ARG A 57 3.79 -4.18 -4.58
N LYS A 58 3.46 -5.26 -3.87
CA LYS A 58 3.73 -5.34 -2.43
C LYS A 58 5.24 -5.26 -2.20
N VAL A 59 5.66 -4.27 -1.41
CA VAL A 59 7.05 -4.10 -0.98
C VAL A 59 7.33 -5.03 0.19
N GLU A 60 8.42 -5.77 0.13
CA GLU A 60 8.87 -6.58 1.25
C GLU A 60 9.66 -5.71 2.24
N LEU A 61 9.24 -5.73 3.49
CA LEU A 61 9.93 -5.03 4.57
C LEU A 61 11.28 -5.68 4.85
N SER A 62 12.30 -4.86 5.05
CA SER A 62 13.60 -5.30 5.56
C SER A 62 13.46 -5.83 7.00
N GLU A 63 14.43 -6.60 7.47
CA GLU A 63 14.43 -7.09 8.86
C GLU A 63 14.41 -5.97 9.90
N SER A 64 15.07 -4.84 9.61
CA SER A 64 15.05 -3.67 10.49
C SER A 64 13.66 -3.05 10.61
N GLU A 65 12.93 -2.95 9.50
CA GLU A 65 11.56 -2.43 9.46
C GLU A 65 10.58 -3.37 10.17
N LYS A 66 10.75 -4.69 10.00
CA LYS A 66 9.96 -5.69 10.73
C LYS A 66 10.16 -5.61 12.24
N ILE A 67 11.41 -5.47 12.69
CA ILE A 67 11.73 -5.29 14.11
C ILE A 67 11.05 -4.02 14.65
N LEU A 68 11.14 -2.92 13.93
CA LEU A 68 10.49 -1.67 14.32
C LEU A 68 8.97 -1.80 14.39
N LEU A 69 8.37 -2.48 13.41
CA LEU A 69 6.94 -2.75 13.38
C LEU A 69 6.52 -3.59 14.59
N ASP A 70 7.28 -4.63 14.92
CA ASP A 70 7.03 -5.50 16.07
C ASP A 70 7.11 -4.72 17.39
N GLN A 71 8.08 -3.84 17.54
CA GLN A 71 8.19 -2.94 18.70
C GLN A 71 6.96 -2.02 18.83
N LYS A 72 6.50 -1.44 17.72
CA LYS A 72 5.30 -0.60 17.71
C LYS A 72 4.05 -1.39 18.10
N LEU A 73 3.90 -2.62 17.58
CA LEU A 73 2.78 -3.50 17.91
C LEU A 73 2.81 -3.93 19.39
N THR A 74 3.97 -4.23 19.94
CA THR A 74 4.14 -4.57 21.35
C THR A 74 3.71 -3.39 22.24
N LEU A 75 4.14 -2.17 21.92
CA LEU A 75 3.75 -0.98 22.67
C LEU A 75 2.24 -0.73 22.61
N ILE A 76 1.63 -0.92 21.45
CA ILE A 76 0.18 -0.82 21.29
C ILE A 76 -0.54 -1.85 22.16
N ASP A 77 -0.05 -3.10 22.18
CA ASP A 77 -0.66 -4.17 22.99
C ASP A 77 -0.54 -3.89 24.48
N ASP A 78 0.61 -3.41 24.95
CA ASP A 78 0.82 -3.00 26.36
C ASP A 78 -0.19 -1.93 26.80
N VAL A 79 -0.40 -0.92 25.95
CA VAL A 79 -1.37 0.16 26.23
C VAL A 79 -2.80 -0.36 26.25
N ILE A 80 -3.13 -1.34 25.42
CA ILE A 80 -4.44 -2.00 25.40
C ILE A 80 -4.63 -2.82 26.69
N GLN A 81 -3.62 -3.52 27.15
CA GLN A 81 -3.67 -4.29 28.40
C GLN A 81 -3.88 -3.37 29.63
N ASP A 82 -3.37 -2.14 29.58
CA ASP A 82 -3.66 -1.08 30.57
C ASP A 82 -5.10 -0.51 30.48
N GLY A 83 -5.90 -1.01 29.54
CA GLY A 83 -7.31 -0.62 29.35
C GLY A 83 -7.52 0.62 28.49
N HIS A 84 -6.50 1.05 27.74
CA HIS A 84 -6.58 2.17 26.82
C HIS A 84 -6.69 1.68 25.37
N HIS A 85 -7.24 2.51 24.51
CA HIS A 85 -7.37 2.23 23.09
C HIS A 85 -6.64 3.32 22.29
N PRO A 86 -5.36 3.13 21.97
CA PRO A 86 -4.59 4.14 21.26
C PRO A 86 -5.14 4.32 19.84
N GLU A 87 -5.14 5.56 19.38
CA GLU A 87 -5.46 5.89 17.99
C GLU A 87 -4.19 5.84 17.15
N VAL A 88 -4.22 5.06 16.11
CA VAL A 88 -3.10 4.88 15.18
C VAL A 88 -3.57 4.91 13.74
N THR A 89 -2.68 5.29 12.86
CA THR A 89 -2.82 5.23 11.42
C THR A 89 -1.97 4.08 10.91
N VAL A 90 -2.56 3.16 10.18
CA VAL A 90 -1.89 2.00 9.61
C VAL A 90 -1.93 2.10 8.09
N VAL A 91 -0.76 2.03 7.47
CA VAL A 91 -0.60 1.88 6.01
C VAL A 91 -0.42 0.40 5.72
N PHE A 92 -1.28 -0.17 4.88
CA PHE A 92 -1.27 -1.60 4.59
C PHE A 92 -1.61 -1.87 3.13
N PHE A 93 -1.11 -2.98 2.63
CA PHE A 93 -1.32 -3.42 1.26
C PHE A 93 -2.64 -4.18 1.13
N VAL A 94 -3.41 -3.88 0.09
CA VAL A 94 -4.63 -4.60 -0.28
C VAL A 94 -4.42 -5.19 -1.66
N ALA A 95 -4.41 -6.52 -1.75
CA ALA A 95 -4.25 -7.20 -3.02
C ALA A 95 -5.45 -6.94 -3.95
N ASP A 96 -5.16 -6.74 -5.22
CA ASP A 96 -6.19 -6.61 -6.25
C ASP A 96 -6.81 -7.96 -6.57
N LEU A 97 -8.11 -8.00 -6.85
CA LEU A 97 -8.84 -9.22 -7.16
C LEU A 97 -8.74 -9.64 -8.63
N LEU A 98 -8.40 -8.71 -9.52
CA LEU A 98 -8.44 -8.91 -10.98
C LEU A 98 -7.07 -8.89 -11.63
N LYS A 99 -6.07 -8.29 -10.95
CA LYS A 99 -4.70 -8.12 -11.47
C LYS A 99 -3.66 -8.54 -10.43
N GLU A 100 -2.46 -8.84 -10.92
CA GLU A 100 -1.29 -8.92 -10.03
C GLU A 100 -1.01 -7.56 -9.38
N GLY A 101 -0.64 -7.59 -8.10
CA GLY A 101 -0.39 -6.39 -7.31
C GLY A 101 -1.60 -5.97 -6.48
N GLY A 102 -1.71 -4.69 -6.18
CA GLY A 102 -2.76 -4.13 -5.35
C GLY A 102 -2.57 -2.63 -5.15
N GLU A 103 -3.02 -2.16 -4.03
CA GLU A 103 -2.87 -0.75 -3.63
C GLU A 103 -2.53 -0.64 -2.14
N TYR A 104 -1.84 0.43 -1.76
CA TYR A 104 -1.64 0.78 -0.37
C TYR A 104 -2.81 1.62 0.12
N GLN A 105 -3.45 1.16 1.18
CA GLN A 105 -4.53 1.89 1.85
C GLN A 105 -4.06 2.36 3.22
N GLU A 106 -4.59 3.51 3.62
CA GLU A 106 -4.39 4.10 4.94
C GLU A 106 -5.68 4.00 5.74
N TYR A 107 -5.56 3.62 7.01
CA TYR A 107 -6.69 3.58 7.93
C TYR A 107 -6.31 4.12 9.29
N THR A 108 -7.04 5.13 9.75
CA THR A 108 -6.88 5.71 11.09
C THR A 108 -8.01 5.27 12.00
N GLY A 109 -7.66 4.81 13.20
CA GLY A 109 -8.67 4.41 14.18
C GLY A 109 -8.09 3.97 15.51
N LYS A 110 -8.97 3.74 16.47
CA LYS A 110 -8.59 3.24 17.78
C LYS A 110 -8.42 1.74 17.75
N VAL A 111 -7.28 1.25 18.20
CA VAL A 111 -7.00 -0.19 18.26
C VAL A 111 -7.75 -0.79 19.45
N ARG A 112 -8.47 -1.89 19.17
CA ARG A 112 -9.15 -2.69 20.19
C ARG A 112 -8.26 -3.82 20.69
N LYS A 113 -7.59 -4.52 19.78
CA LYS A 113 -6.80 -5.73 20.05
C LYS A 113 -5.74 -5.92 18.98
N VAL A 114 -4.57 -6.35 19.39
CA VAL A 114 -3.57 -6.96 18.51
C VAL A 114 -3.65 -8.47 18.73
N ASP A 115 -3.93 -9.24 17.68
CA ASP A 115 -4.04 -10.67 17.78
C ASP A 115 -2.79 -11.33 17.16
N ALA A 116 -1.91 -11.81 18.02
CA ALA A 116 -0.66 -12.46 17.59
C ALA A 116 -0.90 -13.83 16.93
N VAL A 117 -2.00 -14.53 17.27
CA VAL A 117 -2.33 -15.85 16.72
C VAL A 117 -2.93 -15.72 15.33
N GLU A 118 -3.92 -14.83 15.18
CA GLU A 118 -4.53 -14.54 13.87
C GLU A 118 -3.67 -13.55 13.04
N ARG A 119 -2.59 -12.99 13.60
CA ARG A 119 -1.74 -11.97 13.01
C ARG A 119 -2.55 -10.79 12.46
N THR A 120 -3.44 -10.24 13.31
CA THR A 120 -4.35 -9.17 12.91
C THR A 120 -4.36 -8.02 13.92
N ILE A 121 -4.52 -6.81 13.40
CA ILE A 121 -4.86 -5.61 14.16
C ILE A 121 -6.38 -5.42 14.03
N VAL A 122 -7.08 -5.38 15.15
CA VAL A 122 -8.54 -5.17 15.19
C VAL A 122 -8.82 -3.77 15.71
N PHE A 123 -9.50 -2.98 14.93
CA PHE A 123 -9.92 -1.63 15.31
C PHE A 123 -11.29 -1.63 15.97
N LEU A 124 -11.59 -0.60 16.73
CA LEU A 124 -12.93 -0.32 17.20
C LEU A 124 -13.81 0.19 16.05
N ALA A 125 -15.05 -0.24 16.00
CA ALA A 125 -16.01 0.35 15.08
C ALA A 125 -16.35 1.80 15.49
N ALA A 126 -16.95 2.55 14.60
CA ALA A 126 -17.36 3.95 14.85
C ALA A 126 -18.26 4.14 16.09
N ASN A 127 -18.99 3.09 16.49
CA ASN A 127 -19.80 3.09 17.72
C ASN A 127 -18.96 2.90 19.00
N GLY A 128 -17.67 2.67 18.90
CA GLY A 128 -16.72 2.49 20.01
C GLY A 128 -16.94 1.22 20.87
N ARG A 129 -17.86 0.35 20.50
CA ARG A 129 -18.25 -0.84 21.32
C ARG A 129 -18.01 -2.17 20.65
N SER A 130 -18.13 -2.23 19.33
CA SER A 130 -17.94 -3.48 18.56
C SER A 130 -16.57 -3.51 17.88
N ALA A 131 -16.18 -4.68 17.35
CA ALA A 131 -15.04 -4.81 16.47
C ALA A 131 -15.36 -4.12 15.13
N GLY A 132 -14.41 -3.32 14.67
CA GLY A 132 -14.48 -2.64 13.39
C GLY A 132 -13.61 -3.34 12.34
N LYS A 133 -12.81 -2.55 11.63
CA LYS A 133 -11.90 -3.03 10.58
C LYS A 133 -10.86 -3.97 11.19
N LYS A 134 -10.55 -5.06 10.47
CA LYS A 134 -9.41 -5.94 10.72
C LYS A 134 -8.37 -5.71 9.63
N VAL A 135 -7.10 -5.66 10.01
CA VAL A 135 -5.96 -5.54 9.11
C VAL A 135 -4.98 -6.66 9.44
N LEU A 136 -4.50 -7.38 8.42
CA LEU A 136 -3.47 -8.40 8.60
C LEU A 136 -2.12 -7.73 8.86
N ILE A 137 -1.40 -8.18 9.87
CA ILE A 137 -0.07 -7.67 10.22
C ILE A 137 0.93 -7.89 9.07
N ASP A 138 0.78 -9.00 8.34
CA ASP A 138 1.63 -9.33 7.21
C ASP A 138 1.47 -8.38 6.00
N ASP A 139 0.38 -7.64 5.96
CA ASP A 139 0.11 -6.65 4.93
C ASP A 139 0.45 -5.22 5.38
N VAL A 140 0.78 -5.03 6.66
CA VAL A 140 1.12 -3.72 7.21
C VAL A 140 2.50 -3.30 6.73
N MET A 141 2.56 -2.09 6.19
CA MET A 141 3.79 -1.45 5.76
C MET A 141 4.32 -0.52 6.84
N GLU A 142 3.44 0.26 7.47
CA GLU A 142 3.83 1.28 8.43
C GLU A 142 2.71 1.56 9.44
N ILE A 143 3.09 1.94 10.65
CA ILE A 143 2.18 2.38 11.70
C ILE A 143 2.65 3.73 12.22
N HIS A 144 1.74 4.71 12.26
CA HIS A 144 1.95 6.05 12.77
C HIS A 144 0.99 6.36 13.92
N GLY A 145 1.36 7.28 14.76
CA GLY A 145 0.51 7.78 15.84
C GLY A 145 1.32 8.37 16.97
N GLU A 146 0.71 9.25 17.72
CA GLU A 146 1.38 9.97 18.79
C GLU A 146 2.15 9.03 19.75
N LEU A 147 1.57 7.86 20.04
CA LEU A 147 2.17 6.88 20.92
C LEU A 147 3.39 6.18 20.31
N VAL A 148 3.31 5.81 19.03
CA VAL A 148 4.29 4.92 18.37
C VAL A 148 5.43 5.65 17.68
N ASP A 149 5.25 6.92 17.36
CA ASP A 149 6.28 7.71 16.68
C ASP A 149 7.42 8.10 17.62
N TYR A 150 7.17 8.08 18.94
CA TYR A 150 8.21 8.31 19.96
C TYR A 150 9.23 7.18 20.08
N ILE A 151 8.96 5.97 19.59
CA ILE A 151 9.92 4.84 19.64
C ILE A 151 11.22 5.19 18.93
N HIS A 152 11.15 5.90 17.81
CA HIS A 152 12.33 6.36 17.06
C HIS A 152 13.20 7.35 17.83
N LEU A 153 12.58 8.17 18.69
CA LEU A 153 13.28 9.20 19.45
C LEU A 153 13.90 8.67 20.74
N TYR A 154 13.31 7.64 21.32
CA TYR A 154 13.73 7.11 22.62
C TYR A 154 13.70 5.57 22.69
N PRO A 155 14.53 4.86 21.92
CA PRO A 155 14.57 3.39 21.95
C PRO A 155 14.90 2.84 23.35
N ALA A 156 15.65 3.60 24.18
CA ALA A 156 16.00 3.21 25.53
C ALA A 156 14.79 3.14 26.50
N LEU A 157 13.71 3.90 26.26
CA LEU A 157 12.51 3.87 27.11
C LEU A 157 11.73 2.56 26.95
N PHE A 158 11.78 1.95 25.76
CA PHE A 158 11.17 0.66 25.50
C PHE A 158 11.81 -0.46 26.33
N PHE A 159 13.16 -0.50 26.37
CA PHE A 159 13.91 -1.48 27.18
C PHE A 159 13.70 -1.25 28.68
N TYR A 160 13.66 0.01 29.13
CA TYR A 160 13.50 0.33 30.55
C TYR A 160 12.15 -0.16 31.10
N ARG A 161 11.07 -0.10 30.31
CA ARG A 161 9.74 -0.52 30.75
C ARG A 161 9.56 -2.04 30.78
N HIS A 162 10.24 -2.78 29.90
CA HIS A 162 10.23 -4.26 29.89
C HIS A 162 11.06 -4.85 31.04
N ASP A 163 12.18 -4.20 31.41
CA ASP A 163 13.01 -4.65 32.51
C ASP A 163 12.48 -4.24 33.91
N HIS A 164 11.54 -3.29 33.95
CA HIS A 164 10.95 -2.78 35.17
C HIS A 164 9.41 -2.71 35.04
N PRO A 165 8.71 -3.84 35.22
CA PRO A 165 7.26 -3.84 35.18
C PRO A 165 6.72 -2.92 36.28
N PRO A 166 5.62 -2.18 36.01
CA PRO A 166 5.03 -1.28 37.00
C PRO A 166 4.64 -2.06 38.27
N PRO A 167 4.76 -1.44 39.45
CA PRO A 167 4.44 -2.11 40.70
C PRO A 167 2.98 -2.57 40.67
N ALA A 168 2.75 -3.84 41.02
CA ALA A 168 1.40 -4.42 41.08
C ALA A 168 0.48 -3.53 41.89
N LYS A 169 -0.66 -3.13 41.33
CA LYS A 169 -1.69 -2.40 42.08
C LYS A 169 -2.11 -3.27 43.25
N ARG A 170 -1.82 -2.83 44.46
CA ARG A 170 -2.40 -3.44 45.67
C ARG A 170 -3.91 -3.21 45.62
N VAL A 171 -4.66 -4.31 45.64
CA VAL A 171 -6.10 -4.38 45.84
C VAL A 171 -6.42 -3.90 47.24
#